data_be4b40d41a51cce7276043daf5b35ec5
#
_entry.id   be4b40d41a51cce7276043daf5b35ec5
#
_cell.length_a   1.000
_cell.length_b   1.000
_cell.length_c   1.000
_cell.angle_alpha   90.00
_cell.angle_beta   90.00
_cell.angle_gamma   90.00
#
_symmetry.space_group_name_H-M   'P 1'
#
loop_
_entity.id
_entity.type
_entity.pdbx_description
1 polymer ?
#
loop_
_entity_poly.entity_id
_entity_poly.type
_entity_poly.pdbx_seq_one_letter_code
_entity_poly.pdbx_strand_id
1 'polypeptide(L)'
;LKADASEASINPGLGMGVAPGRGIIKKMLDFYEGKHFVHEAVMRNQITVVHIATQVLRENGLKNVAGIQEVAGCFIYPSEYFCPINVTTGRIHVEKNTRTIHHYAGTWVDKKFSMKELVKRMIPEKILLSLFAMKAKLKNK
;
A
#
# COMPACT_ATOMS: atom_id res chain seq x y z
N LEU A 1 2.53 2.01 -6.22
CA LEU A 1 3.44 3.07 -5.78
C LEU A 1 2.63 4.35 -5.58
N LYS A 2 2.59 4.90 -4.37
CA LYS A 2 1.93 6.19 -4.13
C LYS A 2 2.96 7.29 -4.33
N ALA A 3 2.74 8.13 -5.32
CA ALA A 3 3.63 9.25 -5.62
C ALA A 3 3.60 10.36 -4.56
N ASP A 4 2.62 10.34 -3.65
CA ASP A 4 2.41 11.35 -2.60
C ASP A 4 2.83 10.88 -1.20
N ALA A 5 3.25 9.62 -1.06
CA ALA A 5 3.87 9.15 0.17
C ALA A 5 5.32 9.60 0.20
N SER A 6 5.80 10.10 1.35
CA SER A 6 7.21 10.46 1.57
C SER A 6 8.18 9.31 1.24
N GLU A 7 7.66 8.10 1.08
CA GLU A 7 8.41 6.91 0.74
C GLU A 7 7.57 5.93 -0.10
N ALA A 8 8.18 5.36 -1.15
CA ALA A 8 7.56 4.30 -1.95
C ALA A 8 7.23 3.09 -1.06
N SER A 9 6.01 2.58 -1.17
CA SER A 9 5.53 1.41 -0.44
C SER A 9 4.97 0.39 -1.42
N ILE A 10 5.45 -0.86 -1.32
CA ILE A 10 5.09 -1.95 -2.23
C ILE A 10 4.15 -2.91 -1.53
N ASN A 11 2.99 -3.15 -2.13
CA ASN A 11 2.00 -4.08 -1.59
C ASN A 11 1.83 -5.28 -2.52
N PRO A 12 2.52 -6.40 -2.26
CA PRO A 12 2.40 -7.62 -3.08
C PRO A 12 1.03 -8.29 -2.96
N GLY A 13 0.25 -7.97 -1.92
CA GLY A 13 -1.11 -8.47 -1.74
C GLY A 13 -2.13 -7.94 -2.76
N LEU A 14 -1.77 -6.91 -3.54
CA LEU A 14 -2.63 -6.39 -4.61
C LEU A 14 -2.53 -7.21 -5.91
N GLY A 15 -1.46 -7.94 -6.07
CA GLY A 15 -1.15 -8.80 -7.20
C GLY A 15 0.35 -8.98 -7.33
N MET A 16 0.79 -10.22 -7.43
CA MET A 16 2.18 -10.58 -7.65
C MET A 16 2.26 -11.80 -8.56
N GLY A 17 3.08 -11.72 -9.58
CA GLY A 17 3.44 -12.83 -10.44
C GLY A 17 4.95 -12.96 -10.50
N VAL A 18 5.48 -14.18 -10.39
CA VAL A 18 6.93 -14.42 -10.39
C VAL A 18 7.26 -15.76 -11.04
N ALA A 19 8.32 -15.78 -11.84
CA ALA A 19 8.89 -17.03 -12.33
C ALA A 19 9.62 -17.77 -11.20
N PRO A 20 9.62 -19.12 -11.21
CA PRO A 20 10.33 -19.91 -10.21
C PRO A 20 11.81 -19.54 -10.10
N GLY A 21 12.39 -19.67 -8.91
CA GLY A 21 13.83 -19.48 -8.68
C GLY A 21 14.32 -18.05 -8.62
N ARG A 22 13.44 -17.05 -8.60
CA ARG A 22 13.84 -15.63 -8.49
C ARG A 22 14.38 -15.30 -7.09
N GLY A 23 15.65 -14.87 -7.04
CA GLY A 23 16.39 -14.60 -5.78
C GLY A 23 15.74 -13.52 -4.91
N ILE A 24 15.02 -12.55 -5.50
CA ILE A 24 14.32 -11.51 -4.72
C ILE A 24 13.22 -12.10 -3.84
N ILE A 25 12.52 -13.13 -4.30
CA ILE A 25 11.50 -13.83 -3.51
C ILE A 25 12.15 -14.61 -2.37
N LYS A 26 13.30 -15.27 -2.66
CA LYS A 26 14.06 -15.93 -1.59
C LYS A 26 14.42 -14.94 -0.48
N LYS A 27 14.94 -13.76 -0.80
CA LYS A 27 15.26 -12.72 0.19
C LYS A 27 14.04 -12.32 1.04
N MET A 28 12.83 -12.24 0.44
CA MET A 28 11.59 -11.97 1.18
C MET A 28 11.23 -13.14 2.11
N LEU A 29 11.43 -14.38 1.69
CA LEU A 29 11.16 -15.57 2.50
C LEU A 29 12.18 -15.70 3.64
N ASP A 30 13.47 -15.48 3.37
CA ASP A 30 14.54 -15.54 4.36
C ASP A 30 14.29 -14.58 5.53
N PHE A 31 13.54 -13.47 5.29
CA PHE A 31 13.14 -12.54 6.34
C PHE A 31 12.24 -13.21 7.39
N TYR A 32 11.48 -14.24 7.02
CA TYR A 32 10.60 -14.97 7.93
C TYR A 32 11.29 -16.16 8.62
N GLU A 33 12.49 -16.53 8.16
CA GLU A 33 13.22 -17.66 8.73
C GLU A 33 13.50 -17.43 10.23
N GLY A 34 13.19 -18.43 11.05
CA GLY A 34 13.31 -18.35 12.51
C GLY A 34 12.29 -17.45 13.23
N LYS A 35 11.34 -16.85 12.51
CA LYS A 35 10.28 -16.03 13.12
C LYS A 35 9.01 -16.85 13.32
N HIS A 36 8.45 -16.74 14.50
CA HIS A 36 7.17 -17.36 14.85
C HIS A 36 6.06 -16.28 14.86
N PHE A 37 4.88 -16.68 14.42
CA PHE A 37 3.70 -15.83 14.54
C PHE A 37 3.29 -15.75 16.01
N VAL A 38 3.34 -14.56 16.60
CA VAL A 38 2.90 -14.31 17.99
C VAL A 38 1.68 -13.42 17.95
N HIS A 39 0.53 -13.97 18.33
CA HIS A 39 -0.78 -13.31 18.23
C HIS A 39 -0.84 -11.95 18.95
N GLU A 40 -0.21 -11.82 20.12
CA GLU A 40 -0.22 -10.57 20.89
C GLU A 40 0.73 -9.50 20.35
N ALA A 41 1.86 -9.89 19.78
CA ALA A 41 2.81 -8.96 19.15
C ALA A 41 2.27 -8.39 17.84
N VAL A 42 1.38 -9.11 17.15
CA VAL A 42 0.73 -8.73 15.90
C VAL A 42 -0.11 -7.45 16.05
N MET A 43 -0.68 -7.20 17.21
CA MET A 43 -1.55 -6.04 17.42
C MET A 43 -0.80 -4.73 17.67
N ARG A 44 0.48 -4.76 18.08
CA ARG A 44 1.23 -3.56 18.48
C ARG A 44 2.34 -3.12 17.52
N ASN A 45 3.01 -4.05 16.82
CA ASN A 45 4.14 -3.75 15.93
C ASN A 45 4.12 -4.69 14.71
N GLN A 46 3.10 -4.59 13.88
CA GLN A 46 2.99 -5.47 12.72
C GLN A 46 4.03 -5.13 11.66
N ILE A 47 5.07 -5.95 11.55
CA ILE A 47 5.85 -6.04 10.33
C ILE A 47 4.97 -6.79 9.32
N THR A 48 4.32 -6.05 8.44
CA THR A 48 3.47 -6.62 7.39
C THR A 48 4.31 -7.04 6.19
N VAL A 49 3.74 -7.88 5.33
CA VAL A 49 4.35 -8.23 4.03
C VAL A 49 4.70 -6.98 3.21
N VAL A 50 3.94 -5.90 3.36
CA VAL A 50 4.22 -4.59 2.73
C VAL A 50 5.56 -4.02 3.19
N HIS A 51 5.84 -4.04 4.50
CA HIS A 51 7.11 -3.58 5.05
C HIS A 51 8.28 -4.42 4.53
N ILE A 52 8.15 -5.75 4.59
CA ILE A 52 9.20 -6.69 4.17
C ILE A 52 9.51 -6.51 2.67
N ALA A 53 8.48 -6.55 1.82
CA ALA A 53 8.66 -6.39 0.39
C ALA A 53 9.25 -5.02 0.05
N THR A 54 8.80 -3.96 0.71
CA THR A 54 9.30 -2.61 0.50
C THR A 54 10.77 -2.52 0.91
N GLN A 55 11.13 -3.03 2.08
CA GLN A 55 12.51 -3.02 2.57
C GLN A 55 13.44 -3.79 1.63
N VAL A 56 13.12 -5.05 1.32
CA VAL A 56 13.92 -5.88 0.43
C VAL A 56 14.11 -5.23 -0.94
N LEU A 57 13.06 -4.63 -1.51
CA LEU A 57 13.17 -3.94 -2.79
C LEU A 57 13.99 -2.65 -2.70
N ARG A 58 13.92 -1.89 -1.60
CA ARG A 58 14.78 -0.71 -1.37
C ARG A 58 16.25 -1.07 -1.30
N GLU A 59 16.59 -2.13 -0.60
CA GLU A 59 17.96 -2.65 -0.54
C GLU A 59 18.49 -3.12 -1.91
N ASN A 60 17.57 -3.38 -2.85
CA ASN A 60 17.90 -3.77 -4.23
C ASN A 60 17.62 -2.68 -5.27
N GLY A 61 17.47 -1.42 -4.86
CA GLY A 61 17.44 -0.27 -5.76
C GLY A 61 16.05 0.32 -6.07
N LEU A 62 15.00 -0.03 -5.29
CA LEU A 62 13.68 0.63 -5.42
C LEU A 62 13.81 2.13 -5.19
N LYS A 63 13.31 2.91 -6.11
CA LYS A 63 13.28 4.37 -6.05
C LYS A 63 11.85 4.89 -5.85
N ASN A 64 11.71 6.05 -5.23
CA ASN A 64 10.42 6.73 -5.13
C ASN A 64 10.19 7.58 -6.39
N VAL A 65 9.84 6.93 -7.50
CA VAL A 65 9.58 7.56 -8.78
C VAL A 65 8.20 7.19 -9.29
N ALA A 66 7.61 8.07 -10.10
CA ALA A 66 6.38 7.76 -10.82
C ALA A 66 6.66 6.78 -11.98
N GLY A 67 5.65 6.00 -12.34
CA GLY A 67 5.74 5.05 -13.46
C GLY A 67 6.21 3.66 -13.06
N ILE A 68 6.34 2.82 -14.09
CA ILE A 68 6.83 1.45 -13.94
C ILE A 68 8.34 1.49 -13.77
N GLN A 69 8.87 0.71 -12.82
CA GLN A 69 10.31 0.53 -12.67
C GLN A 69 10.66 -0.95 -12.55
N GLU A 70 11.87 -1.30 -12.99
CA GLU A 70 12.42 -2.62 -12.80
C GLU A 70 13.43 -2.60 -11.64
N VAL A 71 13.28 -3.54 -10.70
CA VAL A 71 14.13 -3.68 -9.52
C VAL A 71 14.46 -5.16 -9.32
N ALA A 72 15.72 -5.53 -9.44
CA ALA A 72 16.21 -6.92 -9.29
C ALA A 72 15.39 -7.93 -10.11
N GLY A 73 15.04 -7.58 -11.35
CA GLY A 73 14.24 -8.41 -12.26
C GLY A 73 12.74 -8.46 -11.93
N CYS A 74 12.26 -7.56 -11.06
CA CYS A 74 10.84 -7.39 -10.75
C CYS A 74 10.34 -6.08 -11.37
N PHE A 75 9.22 -6.14 -12.10
CA PHE A 75 8.51 -4.95 -12.56
C PHE A 75 7.57 -4.46 -11.49
N ILE A 76 7.76 -3.24 -11.04
CA ILE A 76 6.95 -2.57 -10.03
C ILE A 76 6.01 -1.59 -10.72
N TYR A 77 4.73 -1.81 -10.55
CA TYR A 77 3.67 -1.02 -11.19
C TYR A 77 3.12 0.03 -10.24
N PRO A 78 2.78 1.22 -10.73
CA PRO A 78 2.04 2.22 -9.96
C PRO A 78 0.66 1.70 -9.52
N SER A 79 0.09 2.35 -8.50
CA SER A 79 -1.15 1.90 -7.85
C SER A 79 -2.35 1.85 -8.79
N GLU A 80 -2.41 2.70 -9.82
CA GLU A 80 -3.52 2.73 -10.79
C GLU A 80 -3.69 1.42 -11.57
N TYR A 81 -2.65 0.56 -11.64
CA TYR A 81 -2.75 -0.72 -12.32
C TYR A 81 -3.56 -1.76 -11.53
N PHE A 82 -3.39 -1.83 -10.21
CA PHE A 82 -3.93 -2.94 -9.40
C PHE A 82 -4.81 -2.48 -8.23
N CYS A 83 -4.73 -1.21 -7.84
CA CYS A 83 -5.56 -0.65 -6.79
C CYS A 83 -5.69 0.87 -6.92
N PRO A 84 -6.53 1.37 -7.83
CA PRO A 84 -6.71 2.80 -8.09
C PRO A 84 -7.54 3.49 -7.00
N ILE A 85 -7.37 3.09 -5.73
CA ILE A 85 -8.08 3.69 -4.60
C ILE A 85 -7.20 4.77 -3.98
N ASN A 86 -7.71 5.99 -3.93
CA ASN A 86 -7.13 7.03 -3.10
C ASN A 86 -7.39 6.69 -1.63
N VAL A 87 -6.36 6.28 -0.90
CA VAL A 87 -6.50 5.82 0.49
C VAL A 87 -6.95 6.91 1.46
N THR A 88 -6.73 8.19 1.11
CA THR A 88 -7.14 9.32 1.93
C THR A 88 -8.65 9.57 1.79
N THR A 89 -9.15 9.53 0.56
CA THR A 89 -10.55 9.83 0.25
C THR A 89 -11.42 8.57 0.13
N GLY A 90 -10.81 7.39 -0.08
CA GLY A 90 -11.49 6.13 -0.35
C GLY A 90 -12.11 6.05 -1.76
N ARG A 91 -11.83 7.02 -2.63
CA ARG A 91 -12.39 7.07 -3.99
C ARG A 91 -11.57 6.22 -4.95
N ILE A 92 -12.27 5.66 -5.92
CA ILE A 92 -11.70 4.82 -6.97
C ILE A 92 -11.56 5.66 -8.24
N HIS A 93 -10.36 5.70 -8.82
CA HIS A 93 -10.06 6.38 -10.07
C HIS A 93 -9.57 5.34 -11.09
N VAL A 94 -10.52 4.80 -11.87
CA VAL A 94 -10.22 3.79 -12.90
C VAL A 94 -9.58 4.45 -14.11
N GLU A 95 -8.42 3.98 -14.52
CA GLU A 95 -7.65 4.43 -15.67
C GLU A 95 -7.60 3.34 -16.77
N LYS A 96 -7.12 3.68 -17.97
CA LYS A 96 -7.01 2.69 -19.08
C LYS A 96 -6.11 1.51 -18.74
N ASN A 97 -5.12 1.72 -17.90
CA ASN A 97 -4.15 0.72 -17.44
C ASN A 97 -4.60 -0.03 -16.20
N THR A 98 -5.73 0.30 -15.58
CA THR A 98 -6.28 -0.43 -14.44
C THR A 98 -6.66 -1.86 -14.83
N ARG A 99 -6.17 -2.83 -14.09
CA ARG A 99 -6.40 -4.27 -14.29
C ARG A 99 -7.26 -4.89 -13.20
N THR A 100 -7.02 -4.48 -11.95
CA THR A 100 -7.75 -4.97 -10.78
C THR A 100 -8.05 -3.86 -9.80
N ILE A 101 -9.02 -4.09 -8.92
CA ILE A 101 -9.37 -3.15 -7.83
C ILE A 101 -9.47 -3.97 -6.55
N HIS A 102 -8.59 -3.68 -5.59
CA HIS A 102 -8.67 -4.28 -4.26
C HIS A 102 -9.56 -3.40 -3.36
N HIS A 103 -10.73 -3.91 -2.99
CA HIS A 103 -11.74 -3.14 -2.25
C HIS A 103 -11.48 -3.00 -0.75
N TYR A 104 -10.42 -3.61 -0.21
CA TYR A 104 -10.10 -3.60 1.22
C TYR A 104 -11.32 -3.95 2.10
N ALA A 105 -12.04 -5.01 1.71
CA ALA A 105 -13.28 -5.42 2.39
C ALA A 105 -13.07 -5.65 3.89
N GLY A 106 -11.88 -6.10 4.32
CA GLY A 106 -11.50 -6.24 5.73
C GLY A 106 -12.49 -7.11 6.49
N THR A 107 -12.84 -8.26 5.93
CA THR A 107 -13.84 -9.18 6.52
C THR A 107 -13.42 -9.75 7.86
N TRP A 108 -12.12 -9.66 8.19
CA TRP A 108 -11.53 -10.09 9.47
C TRP A 108 -11.46 -8.97 10.52
N VAL A 109 -11.94 -7.77 10.18
CA VAL A 109 -11.96 -6.63 11.10
C VAL A 109 -13.39 -6.27 11.42
N ASP A 110 -13.74 -6.18 12.69
CA ASP A 110 -15.05 -5.68 13.11
C ASP A 110 -15.23 -4.23 12.68
N LYS A 111 -15.97 -4.05 11.61
CA LYS A 111 -16.29 -2.72 11.08
C LYS A 111 -17.47 -2.14 11.82
N LYS A 112 -17.22 -1.28 12.79
CA LYS A 112 -18.29 -0.40 13.30
C LYS A 112 -18.66 0.59 12.21
N PHE A 113 -19.94 0.64 11.86
CA PHE A 113 -20.47 1.66 10.94
C PHE A 113 -20.09 3.05 11.45
N SER A 114 -19.40 3.82 10.63
CA SER A 114 -18.97 5.17 11.00
C SER A 114 -19.70 6.20 10.17
N MET A 115 -20.51 7.03 10.82
CA MET A 115 -21.12 8.22 10.21
C MET A 115 -20.07 9.12 9.53
N LYS A 116 -18.82 9.13 10.04
CA LYS A 116 -17.73 9.90 9.43
C LYS A 116 -17.38 9.42 8.02
N GLU A 117 -17.48 8.12 7.74
CA GLU A 117 -17.22 7.58 6.40
C GLU A 117 -18.35 7.95 5.42
N LEU A 118 -19.59 8.00 5.90
CA LEU A 118 -20.72 8.45 5.10
C LEU A 118 -20.57 9.93 4.73
N VAL A 119 -20.25 10.79 5.70
CA VAL A 119 -20.02 12.22 5.47
C VAL A 119 -18.88 12.47 4.49
N LYS A 120 -17.77 11.74 4.60
CA LYS A 120 -16.64 11.85 3.64
C LYS A 120 -17.06 11.58 2.20
N ARG A 121 -18.00 10.65 1.97
CA ARG A 121 -18.50 10.34 0.62
C ARG A 121 -19.31 11.48 0.01
N MET A 122 -19.96 12.31 0.82
CA MET A 122 -20.78 13.45 0.37
C MET A 122 -19.93 14.69 0.05
N ILE A 123 -18.74 14.84 0.63
CA ILE A 123 -17.87 16.00 0.42
C ILE A 123 -17.13 15.86 -0.91
N PRO A 124 -17.09 16.89 -1.78
CA PRO A 124 -16.25 16.90 -2.98
C PRO A 124 -14.77 16.58 -2.67
N GLU A 125 -14.12 15.77 -3.50
CA GLU A 125 -12.77 15.27 -3.22
C GLU A 125 -11.74 16.38 -3.02
N LYS A 126 -11.81 17.45 -3.83
CA LYS A 126 -10.91 18.61 -3.70
C LYS A 126 -10.99 19.25 -2.32
N ILE A 127 -12.22 19.40 -1.78
CA ILE A 127 -12.43 19.96 -0.44
C ILE A 127 -11.90 19.00 0.62
N LEU A 128 -12.15 17.72 0.47
CA LEU A 128 -11.69 16.71 1.41
C LEU A 128 -10.16 16.67 1.49
N LEU A 129 -9.46 16.71 0.35
CA LEU A 129 -8.01 16.76 0.29
C LEU A 129 -7.44 18.02 0.93
N SER A 130 -8.06 19.20 0.71
CA SER A 130 -7.62 20.45 1.36
C SER A 130 -7.77 20.41 2.88
N LEU A 131 -8.86 19.84 3.39
CA LEU A 131 -9.08 19.65 4.82
C LEU A 131 -8.03 18.70 5.45
N PHE A 132 -7.68 17.62 4.77
CA PHE A 132 -6.63 16.72 5.24
C PHE A 132 -5.26 17.39 5.23
N ALA A 133 -4.94 18.17 4.20
CA ALA A 133 -3.69 18.93 4.12
C ALA A 133 -3.57 19.97 5.25
N MET A 134 -4.66 20.69 5.56
CA MET A 134 -4.71 21.63 6.68
C MET A 134 -4.50 20.90 8.02
N LYS A 135 -5.17 19.76 8.23
CA LYS A 135 -5.03 18.97 9.46
C LYS A 135 -3.61 18.44 9.64
N ALA A 136 -2.94 18.04 8.57
CA ALA A 136 -1.56 17.57 8.62
C ALA A 136 -0.61 18.71 9.04
N LYS A 137 -0.79 19.93 8.50
CA LYS A 137 0.00 21.12 8.89
C LYS A 137 -0.19 21.51 10.36
N LEU A 138 -1.40 21.36 10.90
CA LEU A 138 -1.69 21.67 12.30
C LEU A 138 -1.10 20.65 13.30
N LYS A 139 -0.86 19.42 12.84
CA LYS A 139 -0.32 18.34 13.69
C LYS A 139 1.22 18.37 13.77
N ASN A 140 1.88 19.08 12.83
CA ASN A 140 3.33 19.22 12.75
C ASN A 140 3.82 20.57 13.35
N LYS A 141 2.95 21.34 13.99
CA LYS A 141 3.26 22.46 14.87
C LYS A 141 3.13 22.03 16.34
#